data_01063887338ed0edc0f1ad30b5a9b8a5
#
_entry.id   01063887338ed0edc0f1ad30b5a9b8a5
#
_cell.length_a   1.000
_cell.length_b   1.000
_cell.length_c   1.000
_cell.angle_alpha   90.00
_cell.angle_beta   90.00
_cell.angle_gamma   90.00
#
_symmetry.space_group_name_H-M   'P 1'
#
loop_
_entity.id
_entity.type
_entity.pdbx_description
1 polymer ?
#
loop_
_entity_poly.entity_id
_entity_poly.type
_entity_poly.pdbx_seq_one_letter_code
_entity_poly.pdbx_strand_id
1 'polypeptide(L)'
;MSETLLTLTGVQTRIGAYHILHGVDLTVTRGNLTMLLGRNGAGKTTTLRTIMGLWRASSGTVSFAGRDITALPTPQIARLGIAYVPETMAIFADLTVKENMLLAATHARHVGDMDEARLKWIFQLFPAVEKFWNYPAGKLSGGQKQMLAVARAIVEPRELLIIDEPSKGLAPSIINNMIDAFAELKARGVTILLVEQNINFAKRLGDDVAVMEDGRVVHRGSMAAFAADEVLQQSLMGLAI
;
A
#
# COMPACT_ATOMS: atom_id res chain seq x y z
N MET A 1 -3.06 24.72 -1.95
CA MET A 1 -2.10 23.91 -1.14
C MET A 1 -2.68 22.51 -1.07
N SER A 2 -1.93 21.49 -1.45
CA SER A 2 -2.35 20.10 -1.36
C SER A 2 -2.52 19.70 0.12
N GLU A 3 -3.66 19.09 0.45
CA GLU A 3 -4.00 18.70 1.82
C GLU A 3 -3.19 17.47 2.24
N THR A 4 -2.56 17.52 3.42
CA THR A 4 -1.88 16.35 4.00
C THR A 4 -2.92 15.41 4.60
N LEU A 5 -2.93 14.14 4.16
CA LEU A 5 -3.86 13.12 4.64
C LEU A 5 -3.29 12.28 5.79
N LEU A 6 -2.02 11.87 5.69
CA LEU A 6 -1.33 11.09 6.73
C LEU A 6 -0.03 11.78 7.13
N THR A 7 0.24 11.84 8.42
CA THR A 7 1.49 12.36 8.98
C THR A 7 2.02 11.43 10.07
N LEU A 8 3.29 11.08 9.97
CA LEU A 8 4.07 10.47 11.04
C LEU A 8 5.06 11.52 11.53
N THR A 9 5.14 11.70 12.85
CA THR A 9 6.08 12.65 13.47
C THR A 9 6.88 11.94 14.55
N GLY A 10 8.19 11.77 14.30
CA GLY A 10 9.13 11.17 15.23
C GLY A 10 8.77 9.74 15.66
N VAL A 11 8.09 8.96 14.80
CA VAL A 11 7.55 7.63 15.16
C VAL A 11 8.67 6.64 15.42
N GLN A 12 8.65 6.07 16.62
CA GLN A 12 9.53 4.97 17.01
C GLN A 12 8.72 3.71 17.25
N THR A 13 9.28 2.55 16.88
CA THR A 13 8.61 1.25 17.09
C THR A 13 9.62 0.21 17.51
N ARG A 14 9.27 -0.54 18.56
CA ARG A 14 10.03 -1.69 19.06
C ARG A 14 9.23 -2.98 18.84
N ILE A 15 9.95 -4.04 18.45
CA ILE A 15 9.39 -5.39 18.29
C ILE A 15 10.19 -6.31 19.20
N GLY A 16 9.62 -6.69 20.33
CA GLY A 16 10.35 -7.36 21.39
C GLY A 16 11.52 -6.47 21.89
N ALA A 17 12.73 -7.00 21.86
CA ALA A 17 13.95 -6.28 22.26
C ALA A 17 14.50 -5.36 21.13
N TYR A 18 14.03 -5.51 19.90
CA TYR A 18 14.59 -4.80 18.75
C TYR A 18 13.92 -3.45 18.54
N HIS A 19 14.73 -2.39 18.44
CA HIS A 19 14.28 -1.07 18.04
C HIS A 19 14.37 -0.99 16.52
N ILE A 20 13.23 -0.89 15.84
CA ILE A 20 13.15 -0.98 14.37
C ILE A 20 12.97 0.39 13.73
N LEU A 21 12.08 1.22 14.28
CA LEU A 21 11.88 2.59 13.78
C LEU A 21 12.49 3.60 14.75
N HIS A 22 13.31 4.50 14.22
CA HIS A 22 14.18 5.40 14.97
C HIS A 22 13.79 6.88 14.79
N GLY A 23 12.50 7.20 14.85
CA GLY A 23 12.00 8.55 14.65
C GLY A 23 11.66 8.80 13.19
N VAL A 24 10.66 8.05 12.69
CA VAL A 24 10.16 8.19 11.30
C VAL A 24 9.28 9.42 11.21
N ASP A 25 9.66 10.32 10.30
CA ASP A 25 8.82 11.42 9.83
C ASP A 25 8.39 11.13 8.39
N LEU A 26 7.09 11.11 8.11
CA LEU A 26 6.54 10.83 6.79
C LEU A 26 5.24 11.61 6.60
N THR A 27 5.04 12.14 5.41
CA THR A 27 3.78 12.76 5.01
C THR A 27 3.24 12.11 3.74
N VAL A 28 1.91 11.94 3.66
CA VAL A 28 1.21 11.48 2.46
C VAL A 28 0.19 12.53 2.11
N THR A 29 0.29 13.07 0.91
CA THR A 29 -0.59 14.11 0.38
C THR A 29 -1.85 13.48 -0.21
N ARG A 30 -3.01 14.05 0.07
CA ARG A 30 -4.31 13.60 -0.49
C ARG A 30 -4.28 13.61 -2.03
N GLY A 31 -4.73 12.52 -2.63
CA GLY A 31 -4.77 12.32 -4.06
C GLY A 31 -3.44 11.96 -4.72
N ASN A 32 -2.31 11.99 -3.97
CA ASN A 32 -1.01 11.60 -4.48
C ASN A 32 -0.72 10.10 -4.25
N LEU A 33 0.17 9.57 -5.07
CA LEU A 33 0.83 8.31 -4.83
C LEU A 33 2.23 8.58 -4.27
N THR A 34 2.39 8.32 -2.97
CA THR A 34 3.66 8.45 -2.25
C THR A 34 4.38 7.11 -2.25
N MET A 35 5.61 7.09 -2.75
CA MET A 35 6.49 5.92 -2.71
C MET A 35 7.34 5.93 -1.44
N LEU A 36 7.32 4.85 -0.68
CA LEU A 36 8.26 4.60 0.40
C LEU A 36 9.29 3.57 -0.07
N LEU A 37 10.46 4.05 -0.46
CA LEU A 37 11.56 3.24 -0.98
C LEU A 37 12.56 2.89 0.13
N GLY A 38 13.41 1.91 -0.13
CA GLY A 38 14.50 1.52 0.74
C GLY A 38 14.85 0.04 0.61
N ARG A 39 16.03 -0.32 1.09
CA ARG A 39 16.54 -1.70 1.06
C ARG A 39 15.74 -2.64 1.95
N ASN A 40 15.95 -3.94 1.82
CA ASN A 40 15.41 -4.93 2.75
C ASN A 40 15.91 -4.63 4.18
N GLY A 41 15.00 -4.70 5.14
CA GLY A 41 15.34 -4.40 6.54
C GLY A 41 15.31 -2.91 6.92
N ALA A 42 15.12 -1.97 5.97
CA ALA A 42 15.09 -0.53 6.25
C ALA A 42 13.94 -0.06 7.18
N GLY A 43 12.95 -0.92 7.46
CA GLY A 43 11.82 -0.59 8.34
C GLY A 43 10.51 -0.28 7.60
N LYS A 44 10.44 -0.41 6.27
CA LYS A 44 9.27 -0.07 5.44
C LYS A 44 7.98 -0.76 5.90
N THR A 45 7.96 -2.10 5.89
CA THR A 45 6.82 -2.91 6.36
C THR A 45 6.46 -2.60 7.81
N THR A 46 7.46 -2.37 8.68
CA THR A 46 7.22 -1.98 10.08
C THR A 46 6.51 -0.64 10.16
N THR A 47 6.87 0.33 9.31
CA THR A 47 6.19 1.63 9.22
C THR A 47 4.73 1.44 8.85
N LEU A 48 4.41 0.65 7.81
CA LEU A 48 3.03 0.38 7.41
C LEU A 48 2.23 -0.31 8.52
N ARG A 49 2.83 -1.32 9.16
CA ARG A 49 2.19 -2.04 10.29
C ARG A 49 1.98 -1.14 11.50
N THR A 50 2.86 -0.16 11.72
CA THR A 50 2.70 0.83 12.79
C THR A 50 1.56 1.79 12.48
N ILE A 51 1.45 2.28 11.24
CA ILE A 51 0.30 3.09 10.78
C ILE A 51 -1.02 2.34 11.02
N MET A 52 -1.05 1.05 10.72
CA MET A 52 -2.24 0.20 10.88
C MET A 52 -2.51 -0.25 12.33
N GLY A 53 -1.67 0.15 13.29
CA GLY A 53 -1.83 -0.28 14.69
C GLY A 53 -1.57 -1.77 14.94
N LEU A 54 -0.96 -2.47 13.97
CA LEU A 54 -0.51 -3.87 14.11
C LEU A 54 0.74 -3.96 14.99
N TRP A 55 1.59 -2.94 14.94
CA TRP A 55 2.68 -2.69 15.87
C TRP A 55 2.44 -1.33 16.54
N ARG A 56 2.55 -1.28 17.88
CA ARG A 56 2.39 -0.02 18.60
C ARG A 56 3.61 0.86 18.44
N ALA A 57 3.41 2.14 18.15
CA ALA A 57 4.45 3.13 18.29
C ALA A 57 4.87 3.23 19.77
N SER A 58 6.17 3.20 20.04
CA SER A 58 6.72 3.39 21.38
C SER A 58 6.88 4.88 21.74
N SER A 59 6.98 5.74 20.73
CA SER A 59 6.91 7.20 20.84
C SER A 59 6.60 7.83 19.47
N GLY A 60 6.38 9.14 19.45
CA GLY A 60 5.94 9.87 18.26
C GLY A 60 4.44 9.78 18.06
N THR A 61 3.96 10.33 16.96
CA THR A 61 2.53 10.40 16.63
C THR A 61 2.25 10.00 15.20
N VAL A 62 1.10 9.34 14.99
CA VAL A 62 0.52 9.04 13.67
C VAL A 62 -0.82 9.76 13.58
N SER A 63 -0.95 10.70 12.65
CA SER A 63 -2.18 11.47 12.41
C SER A 63 -2.75 11.14 11.03
N PHE A 64 -4.04 10.88 10.96
CA PHE A 64 -4.78 10.63 9.72
C PHE A 64 -5.97 11.57 9.61
N ALA A 65 -6.05 12.35 8.53
CA ALA A 65 -7.06 13.39 8.31
C ALA A 65 -7.21 14.33 9.53
N GLY A 66 -6.08 14.74 10.12
CA GLY A 66 -6.03 15.61 11.29
C GLY A 66 -6.35 14.93 12.63
N ARG A 67 -6.69 13.64 12.64
CA ARG A 67 -7.00 12.86 13.84
C ARG A 67 -5.78 12.04 14.27
N ASP A 68 -5.42 12.09 15.55
CA ASP A 68 -4.44 11.16 16.13
C ASP A 68 -4.98 9.72 16.15
N ILE A 69 -4.27 8.81 15.48
CA ILE A 69 -4.58 7.38 15.40
C ILE A 69 -3.52 6.50 16.08
N THR A 70 -2.52 7.09 16.73
CA THR A 70 -1.33 6.42 17.27
C THR A 70 -1.68 5.23 18.17
N ALA A 71 -2.69 5.36 19.02
CA ALA A 71 -3.10 4.35 19.98
C ALA A 71 -4.35 3.56 19.56
N LEU A 72 -4.93 3.84 18.37
CA LEU A 72 -6.14 3.17 17.93
C LEU A 72 -5.85 1.71 17.52
N PRO A 73 -6.76 0.77 17.84
CA PRO A 73 -6.66 -0.59 17.36
C PRO A 73 -6.96 -0.66 15.85
N THR A 74 -6.32 -1.62 15.16
CA THR A 74 -6.44 -1.83 13.70
C THR A 74 -7.88 -1.77 13.16
N PRO A 75 -8.91 -2.39 13.79
CA PRO A 75 -10.27 -2.31 13.27
C PRO A 75 -10.85 -0.88 13.26
N GLN A 76 -10.45 -0.03 14.22
CA GLN A 76 -10.87 1.37 14.24
C GLN A 76 -10.16 2.18 13.16
N ILE A 77 -8.85 1.94 12.95
CA ILE A 77 -8.07 2.55 11.87
C ILE A 77 -8.66 2.21 10.50
N ALA A 78 -8.98 0.93 10.27
CA ALA A 78 -9.59 0.48 9.02
C ALA A 78 -10.95 1.15 8.74
N ARG A 79 -11.77 1.40 9.78
CA ARG A 79 -13.06 2.10 9.67
C ARG A 79 -12.93 3.59 9.33
N LEU A 80 -11.74 4.18 9.52
CA LEU A 80 -11.47 5.55 9.06
C LEU A 80 -11.24 5.64 7.55
N GLY A 81 -11.30 4.52 6.83
CA GLY A 81 -11.11 4.47 5.39
C GLY A 81 -9.68 4.13 4.96
N ILE A 82 -8.85 3.56 5.85
CA ILE A 82 -7.53 3.07 5.49
C ILE A 82 -7.62 1.58 5.12
N ALA A 83 -7.20 1.22 3.91
CA ALA A 83 -7.04 -0.18 3.50
C ALA A 83 -5.56 -0.56 3.44
N TYR A 84 -5.23 -1.80 3.80
CA TYR A 84 -3.87 -2.32 3.78
C TYR A 84 -3.76 -3.62 3.00
N VAL A 85 -2.86 -3.65 2.03
CA VAL A 85 -2.47 -4.84 1.27
C VAL A 85 -1.07 -5.24 1.71
N PRO A 86 -0.92 -6.29 2.54
CA PRO A 86 0.38 -6.76 2.99
C PRO A 86 1.13 -7.51 1.88
N GLU A 87 2.45 -7.61 1.98
CA GLU A 87 3.33 -8.38 1.08
C GLU A 87 2.85 -9.84 0.90
N THR A 88 2.30 -10.44 1.95
CA THR A 88 1.75 -11.81 1.91
C THR A 88 0.40 -11.92 1.20
N MET A 89 -0.13 -10.80 0.68
CA MET A 89 -1.45 -10.67 0.04
C MET A 89 -2.65 -10.96 0.95
N ALA A 90 -2.49 -11.75 2.00
CA ALA A 90 -3.49 -12.13 3.00
C ALA A 90 -4.84 -12.59 2.39
N ILE A 91 -4.78 -13.35 1.30
CA ILE A 91 -5.98 -13.97 0.70
C ILE A 91 -6.40 -15.23 1.47
N PHE A 92 -7.68 -15.51 1.48
CA PHE A 92 -8.23 -16.75 2.03
C PHE A 92 -8.18 -17.83 0.95
N ALA A 93 -7.18 -18.70 1.01
CA ALA A 93 -6.85 -19.66 -0.04
C ALA A 93 -7.96 -20.71 -0.28
N ASP A 94 -8.66 -21.11 0.77
CA ASP A 94 -9.72 -22.12 0.74
C ASP A 94 -11.06 -21.54 0.25
N LEU A 95 -11.19 -20.22 0.19
CA LEU A 95 -12.37 -19.54 -0.33
C LEU A 95 -12.21 -19.24 -1.82
N THR A 96 -13.34 -19.11 -2.51
CA THR A 96 -13.38 -18.62 -3.89
C THR A 96 -12.98 -17.15 -3.97
N VAL A 97 -12.64 -16.65 -5.17
CA VAL A 97 -12.43 -15.23 -5.44
C VAL A 97 -13.63 -14.40 -4.98
N LYS A 98 -14.85 -14.84 -5.34
CA LYS A 98 -16.12 -14.25 -4.93
C LYS A 98 -16.23 -14.08 -3.41
N GLU A 99 -15.97 -15.14 -2.66
CA GLU A 99 -16.06 -15.12 -1.20
C GLU A 99 -14.99 -14.24 -0.59
N ASN A 100 -13.77 -14.22 -1.14
CA ASN A 100 -12.74 -13.28 -0.76
C ASN A 100 -13.17 -11.82 -0.93
N MET A 101 -13.83 -11.48 -2.04
CA MET A 101 -14.36 -10.14 -2.30
C MET A 101 -15.50 -9.80 -1.34
N LEU A 102 -16.42 -10.73 -1.10
CA LEU A 102 -17.55 -10.54 -0.19
C LEU A 102 -17.09 -10.28 1.25
N LEU A 103 -16.09 -11.01 1.74
CA LEU A 103 -15.53 -10.79 3.08
C LEU A 103 -14.89 -9.40 3.25
N ALA A 104 -14.45 -8.78 2.17
CA ALA A 104 -13.86 -7.44 2.20
C ALA A 104 -14.91 -6.33 2.09
N ALA A 105 -16.11 -6.64 1.64
CA ALA A 105 -17.25 -5.73 1.52
C ALA A 105 -18.02 -5.71 2.85
N THR A 106 -17.65 -4.80 3.76
CA THR A 106 -18.11 -4.80 5.17
C THR A 106 -19.61 -4.58 5.33
N HIS A 107 -20.29 -4.02 4.34
CA HIS A 107 -21.74 -3.75 4.35
C HIS A 107 -22.55 -4.77 3.56
N ALA A 108 -21.90 -5.68 2.83
CA ALA A 108 -22.55 -6.69 2.00
C ALA A 108 -22.66 -8.05 2.74
N ARG A 109 -23.83 -8.67 2.71
CA ARG A 109 -24.05 -10.05 3.15
C ARG A 109 -24.06 -11.03 1.98
N HIS A 110 -24.44 -10.53 0.82
CA HIS A 110 -24.47 -11.25 -0.45
C HIS A 110 -23.83 -10.40 -1.54
N VAL A 111 -23.41 -11.02 -2.64
CA VAL A 111 -22.82 -10.29 -3.78
C VAL A 111 -23.76 -9.25 -4.37
N GLY A 112 -25.08 -9.50 -4.33
CA GLY A 112 -26.09 -8.55 -4.77
C GLY A 112 -26.18 -7.27 -3.91
N ASP A 113 -25.59 -7.27 -2.73
CA ASP A 113 -25.51 -6.08 -1.85
C ASP A 113 -24.28 -5.22 -2.17
N MET A 114 -23.35 -5.72 -2.99
CA MET A 114 -22.16 -4.98 -3.40
C MET A 114 -22.51 -3.93 -4.44
N ASP A 115 -21.79 -2.80 -4.43
CA ASP A 115 -21.91 -1.78 -5.47
C ASP A 115 -21.54 -2.37 -6.85
N GLU A 116 -22.54 -2.55 -7.71
CA GLU A 116 -22.39 -3.17 -9.03
C GLU A 116 -21.47 -2.34 -9.94
N ALA A 117 -21.57 -1.02 -9.91
CA ALA A 117 -20.74 -0.14 -10.73
C ALA A 117 -19.27 -0.25 -10.31
N ARG A 118 -19.03 -0.31 -9.01
CA ARG A 118 -17.69 -0.49 -8.45
C ARG A 118 -17.12 -1.86 -8.76
N LEU A 119 -17.92 -2.92 -8.64
CA LEU A 119 -17.51 -4.28 -8.97
C LEU A 119 -17.14 -4.39 -10.45
N LYS A 120 -17.96 -3.84 -11.33
CA LYS A 120 -17.68 -3.74 -12.77
C LYS A 120 -16.35 -3.04 -13.06
N TRP A 121 -16.12 -1.91 -12.40
CA TRP A 121 -14.86 -1.18 -12.52
C TRP A 121 -13.66 -2.01 -12.03
N ILE A 122 -13.78 -2.72 -10.91
CA ILE A 122 -12.74 -3.63 -10.42
C ILE A 122 -12.43 -4.73 -11.43
N PHE A 123 -13.45 -5.28 -12.10
CA PHE A 123 -13.26 -6.28 -13.14
C PHE A 123 -12.53 -5.72 -14.38
N GLN A 124 -12.77 -4.45 -14.72
CA GLN A 124 -12.00 -3.78 -15.79
C GLN A 124 -10.54 -3.60 -15.40
N LEU A 125 -10.25 -3.22 -14.15
CA LEU A 125 -8.88 -3.09 -13.64
C LEU A 125 -8.16 -4.44 -13.54
N PHE A 126 -8.89 -5.46 -13.09
CA PHE A 126 -8.36 -6.79 -12.80
C PHE A 126 -9.22 -7.88 -13.46
N PRO A 127 -9.11 -8.09 -14.78
CA PRO A 127 -9.94 -9.07 -15.48
C PRO A 127 -9.81 -10.49 -14.94
N ALA A 128 -8.67 -10.82 -14.30
CA ALA A 128 -8.48 -12.11 -13.64
C ALA A 128 -9.46 -12.33 -12.47
N VAL A 129 -9.87 -11.26 -11.78
CA VAL A 129 -10.83 -11.35 -10.66
C VAL A 129 -12.20 -11.78 -11.18
N GLU A 130 -12.66 -11.23 -12.31
CA GLU A 130 -13.90 -11.64 -12.97
C GLU A 130 -13.80 -13.07 -13.53
N LYS A 131 -12.74 -13.34 -14.31
CA LYS A 131 -12.52 -14.64 -14.97
C LYS A 131 -12.53 -15.81 -14.00
N PHE A 132 -11.94 -15.62 -12.82
CA PHE A 132 -11.81 -16.66 -11.81
C PHE A 132 -12.80 -16.52 -10.64
N TRP A 133 -13.91 -15.80 -10.83
CA TRP A 133 -14.87 -15.42 -9.80
C TRP A 133 -15.29 -16.56 -8.86
N ASN A 134 -15.63 -17.71 -9.43
CA ASN A 134 -16.07 -18.90 -8.67
C ASN A 134 -14.93 -19.91 -8.43
N TYR A 135 -13.68 -19.51 -8.68
CA TYR A 135 -12.53 -20.40 -8.56
C TYR A 135 -11.87 -20.27 -7.18
N PRO A 136 -11.34 -21.37 -6.59
CA PRO A 136 -10.61 -21.29 -5.32
C PRO A 136 -9.41 -20.35 -5.42
N ALA A 137 -9.34 -19.36 -4.53
CA ALA A 137 -8.29 -18.33 -4.60
C ALA A 137 -6.88 -18.90 -4.38
N GLY A 138 -6.75 -19.99 -3.65
CA GLY A 138 -5.48 -20.68 -3.44
C GLY A 138 -4.83 -21.22 -4.73
N LYS A 139 -5.63 -21.51 -5.75
CA LYS A 139 -5.19 -22.02 -7.05
C LYS A 139 -4.80 -20.94 -8.07
N LEU A 140 -4.96 -19.67 -7.72
CA LEU A 140 -4.54 -18.55 -8.56
C LEU A 140 -3.00 -18.48 -8.64
N SER A 141 -2.46 -17.97 -9.76
CA SER A 141 -1.04 -17.62 -9.86
C SER A 141 -0.69 -16.48 -8.90
N GLY A 142 0.61 -16.26 -8.61
CA GLY A 142 1.06 -15.17 -7.74
C GLY A 142 0.54 -13.80 -8.18
N GLY A 143 0.62 -13.49 -9.48
CA GLY A 143 0.11 -12.23 -10.01
C GLY A 143 -1.42 -12.09 -9.91
N GLN A 144 -2.15 -13.18 -10.11
CA GLN A 144 -3.62 -13.19 -9.93
C GLN A 144 -4.01 -13.01 -8.46
N LYS A 145 -3.25 -13.60 -7.53
CA LYS A 145 -3.43 -13.40 -6.08
C LYS A 145 -3.17 -11.96 -5.70
N GLN A 146 -2.15 -11.34 -6.28
CA GLN A 146 -1.85 -9.92 -6.04
C GLN A 146 -2.98 -9.02 -6.54
N MET A 147 -3.51 -9.29 -7.75
CA MET A 147 -4.68 -8.56 -8.27
C MET A 147 -5.90 -8.72 -7.36
N LEU A 148 -6.16 -9.94 -6.87
CA LEU A 148 -7.25 -10.19 -5.92
C LEU A 148 -7.03 -9.42 -4.59
N ALA A 149 -5.81 -9.38 -4.08
CA ALA A 149 -5.51 -8.67 -2.83
C ALA A 149 -5.77 -7.16 -2.95
N VAL A 150 -5.38 -6.54 -4.08
CA VAL A 150 -5.68 -5.13 -4.35
C VAL A 150 -7.17 -4.92 -4.60
N ALA A 151 -7.83 -5.79 -5.38
CA ALA A 151 -9.28 -5.73 -5.64
C ALA A 151 -10.09 -5.73 -4.33
N ARG A 152 -9.73 -6.60 -3.39
CA ARG A 152 -10.34 -6.64 -2.04
C ARG A 152 -10.17 -5.33 -1.28
N ALA A 153 -9.02 -4.70 -1.37
CA ALA A 153 -8.74 -3.45 -0.66
C ALA A 153 -9.58 -2.28 -1.17
N ILE A 154 -9.99 -2.31 -2.45
CA ILE A 154 -10.75 -1.25 -3.12
C ILE A 154 -12.23 -1.59 -3.37
N VAL A 155 -12.72 -2.72 -2.86
CA VAL A 155 -14.13 -3.14 -3.03
C VAL A 155 -15.12 -2.13 -2.44
N GLU A 156 -14.68 -1.38 -1.44
CA GLU A 156 -15.37 -0.21 -0.90
C GLU A 156 -14.53 1.06 -1.10
N PRO A 157 -15.13 2.26 -1.08
CA PRO A 157 -14.38 3.51 -1.10
C PRO A 157 -13.37 3.59 0.03
N ARG A 158 -12.15 4.03 -0.29
CA ARG A 158 -11.09 4.20 0.72
C ARG A 158 -10.45 5.58 0.56
N GLU A 159 -10.12 6.19 1.71
CA GLU A 159 -9.39 7.46 1.78
C GLU A 159 -7.91 7.27 1.49
N LEU A 160 -7.34 6.15 1.99
CA LEU A 160 -5.93 5.80 1.85
C LEU A 160 -5.78 4.30 1.57
N LEU A 161 -5.06 3.97 0.53
CA LEU A 161 -4.65 2.61 0.20
C LEU A 161 -3.16 2.45 0.52
N ILE A 162 -2.83 1.56 1.43
CA ILE A 162 -1.46 1.22 1.82
C ILE A 162 -1.10 -0.13 1.21
N ILE A 163 0.03 -0.21 0.49
CA ILE A 163 0.42 -1.42 -0.25
C ILE A 163 1.89 -1.74 0.00
N ASP A 164 2.17 -2.99 0.34
CA ASP A 164 3.50 -3.46 0.70
C ASP A 164 4.07 -4.38 -0.41
N GLU A 165 5.08 -3.90 -1.13
CA GLU A 165 5.87 -4.60 -2.16
C GLU A 165 5.04 -5.35 -3.23
N PRO A 166 4.08 -4.69 -3.91
CA PRO A 166 3.17 -5.37 -4.85
C PRO A 166 3.84 -5.95 -6.08
N SER A 167 5.04 -5.49 -6.46
CA SER A 167 5.75 -5.98 -7.65
C SER A 167 6.63 -7.20 -7.38
N LYS A 168 6.83 -7.55 -6.11
CA LYS A 168 7.78 -8.58 -5.70
C LYS A 168 7.44 -9.96 -6.24
N GLY A 169 8.41 -10.57 -6.95
CA GLY A 169 8.26 -11.92 -7.50
C GLY A 169 7.29 -12.05 -8.68
N LEU A 170 6.83 -10.94 -9.25
CA LEU A 170 5.93 -10.93 -10.39
C LEU A 170 6.67 -10.89 -11.74
N ALA A 171 6.05 -11.51 -12.75
CA ALA A 171 6.54 -11.42 -14.13
C ALA A 171 6.37 -9.98 -14.67
N PRO A 172 7.23 -9.51 -15.60
CA PRO A 172 7.18 -8.16 -16.14
C PRO A 172 5.82 -7.73 -16.71
N SER A 173 5.11 -8.66 -17.37
CA SER A 173 3.77 -8.39 -17.91
C SER A 173 2.73 -8.10 -16.80
N ILE A 174 2.83 -8.80 -15.68
CA ILE A 174 1.95 -8.58 -14.53
C ILE A 174 2.30 -7.25 -13.84
N ILE A 175 3.58 -6.91 -13.74
CA ILE A 175 4.04 -5.62 -13.21
C ILE A 175 3.44 -4.47 -14.03
N ASN A 176 3.43 -4.56 -15.37
CA ASN A 176 2.81 -3.54 -16.22
C ASN A 176 1.30 -3.41 -15.94
N ASN A 177 0.58 -4.51 -15.85
CA ASN A 177 -0.86 -4.49 -15.53
C ASN A 177 -1.12 -3.84 -14.15
N MET A 178 -0.25 -4.09 -13.17
CA MET A 178 -0.35 -3.46 -11.85
C MET A 178 -0.08 -1.95 -11.91
N ILE A 179 0.89 -1.52 -12.72
CA ILE A 179 1.18 -0.09 -12.95
C ILE A 179 -0.05 0.59 -13.56
N ASP A 180 -0.65 0.00 -14.58
CA ASP A 180 -1.83 0.57 -15.24
C ASP A 180 -3.01 0.66 -14.27
N ALA A 181 -3.22 -0.36 -13.43
CA ALA A 181 -4.25 -0.34 -12.40
C ALA A 181 -4.00 0.75 -11.33
N PHE A 182 -2.77 0.92 -10.85
CA PHE A 182 -2.46 1.98 -9.90
C PHE A 182 -2.53 3.38 -10.52
N ALA A 183 -2.17 3.53 -11.78
CA ALA A 183 -2.36 4.79 -12.52
C ALA A 183 -3.84 5.17 -12.62
N GLU A 184 -4.73 4.21 -12.89
CA GLU A 184 -6.18 4.42 -12.92
C GLU A 184 -6.73 4.75 -11.53
N LEU A 185 -6.29 4.07 -10.47
CA LEU A 185 -6.66 4.39 -9.08
C LEU A 185 -6.29 5.83 -8.73
N LYS A 186 -5.06 6.24 -9.06
CA LYS A 186 -4.56 7.60 -8.88
C LYS A 186 -5.39 8.62 -9.68
N ALA A 187 -5.68 8.34 -10.96
CA ALA A 187 -6.50 9.22 -11.80
C ALA A 187 -7.92 9.46 -11.24
N ARG A 188 -8.43 8.52 -10.43
CA ARG A 188 -9.69 8.65 -9.69
C ARG A 188 -9.53 9.32 -8.32
N GLY A 189 -8.37 9.85 -8.00
CA GLY A 189 -8.12 10.59 -6.77
C GLY A 189 -7.91 9.72 -5.54
N VAL A 190 -7.66 8.41 -5.69
CA VAL A 190 -7.31 7.53 -4.57
C VAL A 190 -5.93 7.90 -4.06
N THR A 191 -5.82 8.19 -2.77
CA THR A 191 -4.51 8.42 -2.13
C THR A 191 -3.83 7.09 -1.88
N ILE A 192 -2.55 6.97 -2.25
CA ILE A 192 -1.82 5.70 -2.15
C ILE A 192 -0.49 5.92 -1.44
N LEU A 193 -0.19 5.10 -0.42
CA LEU A 193 1.15 4.92 0.13
C LEU A 193 1.64 3.53 -0.27
N LEU A 194 2.67 3.48 -1.12
CA LEU A 194 3.15 2.25 -1.71
C LEU A 194 4.62 2.03 -1.34
N VAL A 195 4.89 0.89 -0.74
CA VAL A 195 6.25 0.44 -0.41
C VAL A 195 6.82 -0.38 -1.56
N GLU A 196 8.04 -0.05 -1.99
CA GLU A 196 8.73 -0.75 -3.07
C GLU A 196 10.25 -0.74 -2.89
N GLN A 197 10.90 -1.68 -3.59
CA GLN A 197 12.33 -1.71 -3.81
C GLN A 197 12.67 -1.49 -5.29
N ASN A 198 11.72 -1.79 -6.17
CA ASN A 198 11.86 -1.64 -7.61
C ASN A 198 11.71 -0.17 -8.00
N ILE A 199 12.85 0.50 -8.20
CA ILE A 199 12.89 1.92 -8.55
C ILE A 199 12.22 2.20 -9.90
N ASN A 200 12.28 1.27 -10.87
CA ASN A 200 11.64 1.44 -12.17
C ASN A 200 10.12 1.39 -12.07
N PHE A 201 9.58 0.56 -11.17
CA PHE A 201 8.17 0.56 -10.82
C PHE A 201 7.77 1.89 -10.17
N ALA A 202 8.56 2.34 -9.19
CA ALA A 202 8.30 3.57 -8.45
C ALA A 202 8.31 4.82 -9.35
N LYS A 203 9.29 4.96 -10.24
CA LYS A 203 9.42 6.08 -11.17
C LYS A 203 8.22 6.24 -12.12
N ARG A 204 7.53 5.16 -12.45
CA ARG A 204 6.38 5.18 -13.36
C ARG A 204 5.10 5.65 -12.72
N LEU A 205 5.01 5.64 -11.39
CA LEU A 205 3.75 5.85 -10.65
C LEU A 205 3.81 7.00 -9.64
N GLY A 206 4.96 7.16 -8.96
CA GLY A 206 5.08 8.03 -7.79
C GLY A 206 4.94 9.52 -8.15
N ASP A 207 4.22 10.26 -7.30
CA ASP A 207 4.26 11.72 -7.25
C ASP A 207 5.32 12.17 -6.26
N ASP A 208 5.28 11.59 -5.07
CA ASP A 208 6.20 11.86 -3.97
C ASP A 208 7.03 10.62 -3.66
N VAL A 209 8.20 10.82 -3.10
CA VAL A 209 9.10 9.77 -2.65
C VAL A 209 9.64 10.07 -1.27
N ALA A 210 9.69 9.03 -0.43
CA ALA A 210 10.46 8.97 0.80
C ALA A 210 11.38 7.75 0.72
N VAL A 211 12.64 7.91 1.12
CA VAL A 211 13.59 6.79 1.16
C VAL A 211 13.93 6.48 2.61
N MET A 212 13.80 5.21 2.97
CA MET A 212 14.14 4.71 4.31
C MET A 212 15.47 3.96 4.32
N GLU A 213 16.24 4.23 5.36
CA GLU A 213 17.46 3.51 5.72
C GLU A 213 17.49 3.37 7.25
N ASP A 214 17.81 2.19 7.76
CA ASP A 214 17.99 1.91 9.19
C ASP A 214 16.90 2.51 10.10
N GLY A 215 15.63 2.30 9.73
CA GLY A 215 14.48 2.74 10.52
C GLY A 215 14.22 4.26 10.51
N ARG A 216 14.82 5.01 9.59
CA ARG A 216 14.67 6.46 9.43
C ARG A 216 14.30 6.81 7.99
N VAL A 217 13.59 7.90 7.79
CA VAL A 217 13.45 8.52 6.48
C VAL A 217 14.64 9.45 6.27
N VAL A 218 15.50 9.10 5.31
CA VAL A 218 16.75 9.83 5.01
C VAL A 218 16.61 10.80 3.84
N HIS A 219 15.58 10.62 3.01
CA HIS A 219 15.27 11.53 1.90
C HIS A 219 13.77 11.65 1.69
N ARG A 220 13.32 12.86 1.30
CA ARG A 220 11.93 13.16 0.88
C ARG A 220 11.94 14.18 -0.23
N GLY A 221 11.04 14.01 -1.20
CA GLY A 221 10.91 14.96 -2.31
C GLY A 221 9.88 14.50 -3.36
N SER A 222 9.81 15.21 -4.47
CA SER A 222 9.04 14.76 -5.61
C SER A 222 9.73 13.57 -6.30
N MET A 223 8.92 12.63 -6.79
CA MET A 223 9.46 11.49 -7.56
C MET A 223 10.18 11.98 -8.83
N ALA A 224 9.71 13.05 -9.46
CA ALA A 224 10.33 13.61 -10.65
C ALA A 224 11.76 14.10 -10.37
N ALA A 225 11.99 14.84 -9.27
CA ALA A 225 13.33 15.29 -8.89
C ALA A 225 14.23 14.10 -8.52
N PHE A 226 13.72 13.13 -7.75
CA PHE A 226 14.46 11.92 -7.41
C PHE A 226 14.82 11.07 -8.63
N ALA A 227 13.90 10.96 -9.60
CA ALA A 227 14.13 10.21 -10.84
C ALA A 227 15.19 10.84 -11.75
N ALA A 228 15.38 12.16 -11.67
CA ALA A 228 16.40 12.90 -12.44
C ALA A 228 17.81 12.83 -11.82
N ASP A 229 17.92 12.45 -10.53
CA ASP A 229 19.21 12.42 -9.81
C ASP A 229 19.69 10.96 -9.63
N GLU A 230 20.43 10.46 -10.59
CA GLU A 230 20.99 9.10 -10.57
C GLU A 230 22.01 8.91 -9.44
N VAL A 231 22.78 9.94 -9.10
CA VAL A 231 23.79 9.88 -8.02
C VAL A 231 23.11 9.67 -6.70
N LEU A 232 22.04 10.42 -6.44
CA LEU A 232 21.23 10.28 -5.23
C LEU A 232 20.58 8.89 -5.15
N GLN A 233 20.02 8.38 -6.27
CA GLN A 233 19.44 7.04 -6.32
C GLN A 233 20.46 5.96 -5.99
N GLN A 234 21.67 6.05 -6.58
CA GLN A 234 22.76 5.10 -6.30
C GLN A 234 23.18 5.14 -4.84
N SER A 235 23.35 6.33 -4.29
CA SER A 235 23.74 6.52 -2.89
C SER A 235 22.73 5.90 -1.92
N LEU A 236 21.44 6.15 -2.15
CA LEU A 236 20.37 5.76 -1.20
C LEU A 236 19.85 4.34 -1.42
N MET A 237 19.86 3.84 -2.67
CA MET A 237 19.31 2.51 -2.98
C MET A 237 20.38 1.44 -3.11
N GLY A 238 21.68 1.81 -3.12
CA GLY A 238 22.80 0.88 -3.28
C GLY A 238 22.80 0.17 -4.64
N LEU A 239 22.31 0.85 -5.68
CA LEU A 239 22.31 0.33 -7.03
C LEU A 239 23.75 0.40 -7.55
N ALA A 240 24.38 -0.74 -7.83
CA ALA A 240 25.66 -0.76 -8.56
C ALA A 240 25.42 -0.24 -9.98
N ILE A 241 26.42 0.52 -10.50
CA ILE A 241 26.48 0.96 -11.90
C ILE A 241 26.65 -0.26 -12.79
#